data_059eafca545e9c040e8a9723298df118
#
_entry.id   059eafca545e9c040e8a9723298df118
#
_cell.length_a   1.000
_cell.length_b   1.000
_cell.length_c   1.000
_cell.angle_alpha   90.00
_cell.angle_beta   90.00
_cell.angle_gamma   90.00
#
_symmetry.space_group_name_H-M   'P 1'
#
loop_
_entity.id
_entity.type
_entity.pdbx_description
1 polymer ?
#
loop_
_entity_poly.entity_id
_entity_poly.type
_entity_poly.pdbx_seq_one_letter_code
_entity_poly.pdbx_strand_id
1 'polypeptide(L)'
;VAKDAPHSGGPRVTIDHRTVVLDEDGNEVKPGSGVRGFIAKKGNIPVGYYKDEKKTAETFKTINGVRYAIPGDWALVEEDGTVTMLGRGSVSINSGGEKIYPEEVEAALKGHPDVFDALVVGVPDPRYGQHVAAVVQARPGARPTLAELDRFVRSEIAGYKVPRSLWLVDEVKRSPAGKPDYRWAKEQTEARPADDVHAAHVTA
;
A
#
# COMPACT_ATOMS: atom_id res chain seq x y z
N VAL A 1 -17.92 19.19 -3.31
CA VAL A 1 -16.77 19.76 -4.03
C VAL A 1 -15.58 19.57 -3.11
N ALA A 2 -14.89 18.44 -3.17
CA ALA A 2 -13.61 18.22 -2.51
C ALA A 2 -12.51 18.55 -3.52
N LYS A 3 -12.07 19.81 -3.53
CA LYS A 3 -10.76 20.20 -4.05
C LYS A 3 -9.75 19.96 -2.95
N ASP A 4 -8.58 19.45 -3.35
CA ASP A 4 -7.39 19.21 -2.53
C ASP A 4 -7.40 17.97 -1.63
N ALA A 5 -7.55 16.79 -2.24
CA ALA A 5 -6.92 15.61 -1.68
C ALA A 5 -5.41 15.69 -2.03
N PRO A 6 -4.49 15.62 -1.04
CA PRO A 6 -3.06 15.54 -1.34
C PRO A 6 -2.83 14.33 -2.25
N HIS A 7 -1.98 14.51 -3.27
CA HIS A 7 -1.63 13.46 -4.22
C HIS A 7 -1.24 12.19 -3.45
N SER A 8 -1.84 11.06 -3.78
CA SER A 8 -1.45 9.78 -3.23
C SER A 8 0.05 9.59 -3.49
N GLY A 9 0.86 9.50 -2.44
CA GLY A 9 2.32 9.54 -2.51
C GLY A 9 3.00 8.29 -3.10
N GLY A 10 2.30 7.52 -3.93
CA GLY A 10 2.84 6.36 -4.62
C GLY A 10 3.67 6.72 -5.86
N PRO A 11 4.51 5.78 -6.35
CA PRO A 11 5.30 6.00 -7.55
C PRO A 11 4.39 6.22 -8.76
N ARG A 12 4.70 7.27 -9.53
CA ARG A 12 3.97 7.68 -10.72
C ARG A 12 4.67 7.15 -11.96
N VAL A 13 3.91 6.49 -12.86
CA VAL A 13 4.45 5.85 -14.06
C VAL A 13 3.64 6.23 -15.30
N THR A 14 4.33 6.33 -16.43
CA THR A 14 3.68 6.42 -17.74
C THR A 14 3.34 5.02 -18.23
N ILE A 15 2.14 4.83 -18.78
CA ILE A 15 1.68 3.55 -19.31
C ILE A 15 1.57 3.59 -20.85
N ASP A 16 1.72 2.42 -21.49
CA ASP A 16 1.48 2.26 -22.92
C ASP A 16 0.00 1.98 -23.21
N HIS A 17 -0.39 2.02 -24.50
CA HIS A 17 -1.77 1.77 -24.96
C HIS A 17 -2.29 0.35 -24.67
N ARG A 18 -1.44 -0.57 -24.25
CA ARG A 18 -1.78 -1.95 -23.86
C ARG A 18 -1.98 -2.12 -22.36
N THR A 19 -1.66 -1.09 -21.60
CA THR A 19 -1.82 -1.05 -20.15
C THR A 19 -2.99 -0.13 -19.81
N VAL A 20 -3.93 -0.62 -19.03
CA VAL A 20 -5.12 0.12 -18.60
C VAL A 20 -5.30 -0.08 -17.09
N VAL A 21 -6.14 0.74 -16.48
CA VAL A 21 -6.63 0.53 -15.11
C VAL A 21 -8.11 0.16 -15.21
N LEU A 22 -8.48 -0.99 -14.64
CA LEU A 22 -9.87 -1.49 -14.65
C LEU A 22 -10.47 -1.38 -13.25
N ASP A 23 -11.68 -0.86 -13.14
CA ASP A 23 -12.45 -0.87 -11.91
C ASP A 23 -12.89 -2.31 -11.51
N GLU A 24 -13.61 -2.45 -10.39
CA GLU A 24 -14.09 -3.75 -9.91
C GLU A 24 -15.13 -4.38 -10.85
N ASP A 25 -15.82 -3.57 -11.66
CA ASP A 25 -16.80 -4.00 -12.68
C ASP A 25 -16.15 -4.34 -14.03
N GLY A 26 -14.84 -4.10 -14.18
CA GLY A 26 -14.07 -4.37 -15.40
C GLY A 26 -14.15 -3.26 -16.45
N ASN A 27 -14.57 -2.05 -16.08
CA ASN A 27 -14.55 -0.89 -16.96
C ASN A 27 -13.21 -0.16 -16.87
N GLU A 28 -12.77 0.45 -17.97
CA GLU A 28 -11.56 1.28 -17.96
C GLU A 28 -11.80 2.56 -17.13
N VAL A 29 -10.94 2.79 -16.16
CA VAL A 29 -10.97 3.97 -15.29
C VAL A 29 -10.59 5.21 -16.10
N LYS A 30 -11.42 6.25 -16.03
CA LYS A 30 -11.18 7.53 -16.73
C LYS A 30 -10.12 8.35 -15.99
N PRO A 31 -9.22 9.04 -16.74
CA PRO A 31 -8.27 9.97 -16.15
C PRO A 31 -8.94 11.01 -15.25
N GLY A 32 -8.34 11.30 -14.09
CA GLY A 32 -8.82 12.30 -13.15
C GLY A 32 -10.12 11.96 -12.42
N SER A 33 -10.68 10.75 -12.60
CA SER A 33 -11.95 10.35 -11.94
C SER A 33 -11.83 10.09 -10.45
N GLY A 34 -10.61 9.89 -9.92
CA GLY A 34 -10.37 9.46 -8.54
C GLY A 34 -10.79 8.01 -8.25
N VAL A 35 -11.30 7.29 -9.25
CA VAL A 35 -11.67 5.87 -9.13
C VAL A 35 -10.40 5.03 -9.11
N ARG A 36 -10.31 4.13 -8.11
CA ARG A 36 -9.22 3.16 -7.99
C ARG A 36 -9.56 1.92 -8.82
N GLY A 37 -8.54 1.34 -9.44
CA GLY A 37 -8.71 0.10 -10.20
C GLY A 37 -7.45 -0.75 -10.19
N PHE A 38 -7.55 -1.91 -10.81
CA PHE A 38 -6.43 -2.81 -11.02
C PHE A 38 -5.67 -2.44 -12.29
N ILE A 39 -4.34 -2.39 -12.20
CA ILE A 39 -3.53 -2.32 -13.40
C ILE A 39 -3.70 -3.61 -14.20
N ALA A 40 -3.97 -3.49 -15.48
CA ALA A 40 -4.26 -4.59 -16.38
C ALA A 40 -3.51 -4.42 -17.70
N LYS A 41 -2.91 -5.49 -18.21
CA LYS A 41 -2.22 -5.48 -19.50
C LYS A 41 -2.91 -6.38 -20.50
N LYS A 42 -3.14 -5.86 -21.70
CA LYS A 42 -3.74 -6.60 -22.85
C LYS A 42 -2.72 -6.78 -23.98
N GLY A 43 -3.06 -7.58 -24.98
CA GLY A 43 -2.22 -7.85 -26.15
C GLY A 43 -1.24 -9.00 -25.94
N ASN A 44 0.05 -8.77 -26.18
CA ASN A 44 1.07 -9.82 -26.03
C ASN A 44 1.36 -10.09 -24.54
N ILE A 45 0.52 -10.93 -23.93
CA ILE A 45 0.65 -11.36 -22.54
C ILE A 45 0.91 -12.88 -22.50
N PRO A 46 1.57 -13.39 -21.43
CA PRO A 46 1.81 -14.82 -21.25
C PRO A 46 0.52 -15.66 -21.29
N VAL A 47 0.64 -16.91 -21.70
CA VAL A 47 -0.51 -17.86 -21.65
C VAL A 47 -0.88 -18.24 -20.23
N GLY A 48 0.07 -18.21 -19.30
CA GLY A 48 -0.15 -18.56 -17.90
C GLY A 48 1.15 -18.79 -17.13
N TYR A 49 1.01 -19.20 -15.88
CA TYR A 49 2.12 -19.68 -15.04
C TYR A 49 2.36 -21.16 -15.30
N TYR A 50 3.64 -21.56 -15.35
CA TYR A 50 4.01 -22.94 -15.56
C TYR A 50 3.54 -23.83 -14.40
N LYS A 51 2.74 -24.86 -14.71
CA LYS A 51 2.18 -25.83 -13.75
C LYS A 51 1.42 -25.18 -12.56
N ASP A 52 0.84 -24.00 -12.75
CA ASP A 52 0.04 -23.31 -11.73
C ASP A 52 -1.24 -22.75 -12.37
N GLU A 53 -2.23 -23.63 -12.52
CA GLU A 53 -3.52 -23.29 -13.12
C GLU A 53 -4.31 -22.32 -12.25
N LYS A 54 -4.22 -22.47 -10.94
CA LYS A 54 -4.92 -21.58 -9.99
C LYS A 54 -4.43 -20.15 -10.14
N LYS A 55 -3.13 -19.91 -10.04
CA LYS A 55 -2.54 -18.60 -10.21
C LYS A 55 -2.74 -18.06 -11.63
N THR A 56 -2.76 -18.93 -12.64
CA THR A 56 -3.07 -18.55 -14.02
C THR A 56 -4.49 -18.00 -14.11
N ALA A 57 -5.50 -18.69 -13.57
CA ALA A 57 -6.89 -18.24 -13.60
C ALA A 57 -7.11 -16.95 -12.77
N GLU A 58 -6.41 -16.80 -11.65
CA GLU A 58 -6.46 -15.60 -10.82
C GLU A 58 -5.87 -14.37 -11.53
N THR A 59 -4.80 -14.55 -12.30
CA THR A 59 -4.05 -13.46 -12.95
C THR A 59 -4.55 -13.12 -14.34
N PHE A 60 -4.90 -14.14 -15.16
CA PHE A 60 -5.29 -13.93 -16.55
C PHE A 60 -6.80 -14.07 -16.70
N LYS A 61 -7.49 -12.94 -16.83
CA LYS A 61 -8.96 -12.87 -16.90
C LYS A 61 -9.40 -12.37 -18.26
N THR A 62 -10.54 -12.89 -18.73
CA THR A 62 -11.22 -12.34 -19.91
C THR A 62 -12.37 -11.47 -19.45
N ILE A 63 -12.32 -10.17 -19.78
CA ILE A 63 -13.30 -9.17 -19.41
C ILE A 63 -13.77 -8.53 -20.72
N ASN A 64 -15.08 -8.52 -20.97
CA ASN A 64 -15.69 -7.96 -22.19
C ASN A 64 -15.04 -8.49 -23.49
N GLY A 65 -14.69 -9.79 -23.52
CA GLY A 65 -14.07 -10.45 -24.67
C GLY A 65 -12.58 -10.18 -24.86
N VAL A 66 -11.96 -9.35 -24.02
CA VAL A 66 -10.53 -9.05 -24.04
C VAL A 66 -9.81 -9.79 -22.91
N ARG A 67 -8.69 -10.45 -23.23
CA ARG A 67 -7.87 -11.12 -22.24
C ARG A 67 -6.83 -10.19 -21.66
N TYR A 68 -6.81 -10.09 -20.33
CA TYR A 68 -5.91 -9.26 -19.54
C TYR A 68 -5.04 -10.09 -18.61
N ALA A 69 -3.82 -9.61 -18.37
CA ALA A 69 -3.01 -9.98 -17.22
C ALA A 69 -3.22 -8.93 -16.11
N ILE A 70 -3.77 -9.35 -14.97
CA ILE A 70 -4.10 -8.50 -13.81
C ILE A 70 -3.33 -9.03 -12.60
N PRO A 71 -2.10 -8.53 -12.33
CA PRO A 71 -1.25 -9.05 -11.26
C PRO A 71 -1.71 -8.71 -9.84
N GLY A 72 -2.76 -7.87 -9.71
CA GLY A 72 -3.37 -7.50 -8.43
C GLY A 72 -2.82 -6.20 -7.83
N ASP A 73 -2.10 -5.42 -8.63
CA ASP A 73 -1.63 -4.10 -8.22
C ASP A 73 -2.73 -3.06 -8.47
N TRP A 74 -3.03 -2.24 -7.46
CA TRP A 74 -3.99 -1.15 -7.53
C TRP A 74 -3.35 0.14 -8.00
N ALA A 75 -4.12 0.95 -8.70
CA ALA A 75 -3.66 2.20 -9.26
C ALA A 75 -4.78 3.25 -9.39
N LEU A 76 -4.37 4.51 -9.54
CA LEU A 76 -5.20 5.64 -9.95
C LEU A 76 -4.72 6.14 -11.32
N VAL A 77 -5.66 6.60 -12.16
CA VAL A 77 -5.33 7.30 -13.40
C VAL A 77 -5.43 8.80 -13.13
N GLU A 78 -4.31 9.49 -13.23
CA GLU A 78 -4.21 10.93 -13.02
C GLU A 78 -4.84 11.70 -14.19
N GLU A 79 -5.11 13.00 -14.02
CA GLU A 79 -5.71 13.86 -15.08
C GLU A 79 -4.88 13.88 -16.36
N ASP A 80 -3.54 13.79 -16.25
CA ASP A 80 -2.61 13.78 -17.39
C ASP A 80 -2.42 12.39 -18.03
N GLY A 81 -3.18 11.37 -17.57
CA GLY A 81 -3.12 10.01 -18.07
C GLY A 81 -1.94 9.18 -17.52
N THR A 82 -1.11 9.73 -16.65
CA THR A 82 -0.14 8.94 -15.90
C THR A 82 -0.85 8.09 -14.83
N VAL A 83 -0.19 7.08 -14.33
CA VAL A 83 -0.76 6.17 -13.33
C VAL A 83 0.03 6.23 -12.04
N THR A 84 -0.65 6.50 -10.94
CA THR A 84 -0.10 6.40 -9.59
C THR A 84 -0.33 4.99 -9.04
N MET A 85 0.74 4.28 -8.75
CA MET A 85 0.68 2.94 -8.16
C MET A 85 0.32 3.04 -6.69
N LEU A 86 -0.73 2.35 -6.25
CA LEU A 86 -1.18 2.34 -4.85
C LEU A 86 -0.61 1.16 -4.06
N GLY A 87 -0.21 0.08 -4.75
CA GLY A 87 0.31 -1.13 -4.12
C GLY A 87 -0.58 -2.37 -4.34
N ARG A 88 -0.24 -3.48 -3.68
CA ARG A 88 -0.94 -4.75 -3.85
C ARG A 88 -2.16 -4.87 -2.96
N GLY A 89 -3.29 -5.24 -3.56
CA GLY A 89 -4.53 -5.46 -2.84
C GLY A 89 -4.46 -6.57 -1.78
N SER A 90 -3.58 -7.57 -1.96
CA SER A 90 -3.40 -8.68 -1.01
C SER A 90 -2.78 -8.28 0.33
N VAL A 91 -2.13 -7.11 0.40
CA VAL A 91 -1.52 -6.57 1.63
C VAL A 91 -2.22 -5.30 2.13
N SER A 92 -3.34 -4.92 1.49
CA SER A 92 -4.11 -3.75 1.94
C SER A 92 -4.67 -3.94 3.34
N ILE A 93 -4.66 -2.85 4.12
CA ILE A 93 -5.18 -2.79 5.48
C ILE A 93 -6.60 -2.27 5.43
N ASN A 94 -7.55 -2.99 6.05
CA ASN A 94 -8.93 -2.54 6.17
C ASN A 94 -9.14 -1.92 7.55
N SER A 95 -9.20 -0.60 7.61
CA SER A 95 -9.39 0.15 8.85
C SER A 95 -10.67 0.96 8.80
N GLY A 96 -11.68 0.55 9.57
CA GLY A 96 -12.97 1.25 9.63
C GLY A 96 -13.73 1.33 8.30
N GLY A 97 -13.56 0.33 7.43
CA GLY A 97 -14.17 0.30 6.09
C GLY A 97 -13.31 0.93 4.99
N GLU A 98 -12.21 1.62 5.35
CA GLU A 98 -11.29 2.21 4.39
C GLU A 98 -10.16 1.23 4.01
N LYS A 99 -9.84 1.15 2.72
CA LYS A 99 -8.66 0.42 2.24
C LYS A 99 -7.43 1.32 2.27
N ILE A 100 -6.42 0.91 3.01
CA ILE A 100 -5.13 1.59 3.14
C ILE A 100 -4.06 0.71 2.51
N TYR A 101 -3.25 1.28 1.63
CA TYR A 101 -2.16 0.57 0.97
C TYR A 101 -0.86 0.83 1.72
N PRO A 102 -0.18 -0.23 2.22
CA PRO A 102 1.07 -0.10 2.97
C PRO A 102 2.11 0.77 2.28
N GLU A 103 2.29 0.59 0.98
CA GLU A 103 3.32 1.24 0.19
C GLU A 103 3.18 2.78 0.18
N GLU A 104 1.97 3.30 0.22
CA GLU A 104 1.70 4.74 0.32
C GLU A 104 2.18 5.30 1.67
N VAL A 105 1.87 4.59 2.76
CA VAL A 105 2.27 4.99 4.11
C VAL A 105 3.78 4.82 4.32
N GLU A 106 4.36 3.75 3.78
CA GLU A 106 5.80 3.50 3.80
C GLU A 106 6.58 4.59 3.05
N ALA A 107 6.06 5.04 1.91
CA ALA A 107 6.67 6.13 1.15
C ALA A 107 6.69 7.44 1.97
N ALA A 108 5.57 7.77 2.63
CA ALA A 108 5.48 8.93 3.50
C ALA A 108 6.43 8.82 4.71
N LEU A 109 6.46 7.67 5.40
CA LEU A 109 7.37 7.42 6.52
C LEU A 109 8.84 7.56 6.13
N LYS A 110 9.24 7.02 4.97
CA LYS A 110 10.62 7.10 4.46
C LYS A 110 11.04 8.51 4.04
N GLY A 111 10.11 9.43 3.87
CA GLY A 111 10.38 10.85 3.70
C GLY A 111 10.90 11.53 4.98
N HIS A 112 10.63 10.95 6.17
CA HIS A 112 11.09 11.51 7.44
C HIS A 112 12.62 11.39 7.59
N PRO A 113 13.34 12.47 8.03
CA PRO A 113 14.80 12.47 8.09
C PRO A 113 15.39 11.37 8.99
N ASP A 114 14.69 10.94 10.04
CA ASP A 114 15.15 9.94 11.00
C ASP A 114 14.80 8.50 10.61
N VAL A 115 14.03 8.29 9.53
CA VAL A 115 13.65 6.97 9.04
C VAL A 115 14.62 6.52 7.94
N PHE A 116 15.19 5.34 8.10
CA PHE A 116 15.99 4.69 7.07
C PHE A 116 15.12 3.83 6.15
N ASP A 117 14.31 2.94 6.75
CA ASP A 117 13.34 2.11 6.03
C ASP A 117 12.11 1.83 6.90
N ALA A 118 10.99 1.47 6.26
CA ALA A 118 9.75 1.17 6.95
C ALA A 118 8.94 0.12 6.20
N LEU A 119 8.28 -0.77 6.95
CA LEU A 119 7.18 -1.60 6.48
C LEU A 119 5.93 -1.31 7.29
N VAL A 120 4.79 -1.37 6.63
CA VAL A 120 3.49 -1.06 7.22
C VAL A 120 2.57 -2.28 7.11
N VAL A 121 1.93 -2.64 8.22
CA VAL A 121 1.01 -3.79 8.29
C VAL A 121 -0.26 -3.44 9.06
N GLY A 122 -1.34 -4.22 8.82
CA GLY A 122 -2.55 -4.14 9.62
C GLY A 122 -2.42 -5.00 10.87
N VAL A 123 -2.68 -4.39 12.02
CA VAL A 123 -2.78 -5.07 13.32
C VAL A 123 -4.25 -5.10 13.75
N PRO A 124 -4.75 -6.21 14.34
CA PRO A 124 -6.13 -6.29 14.81
C PRO A 124 -6.51 -5.12 15.74
N ASP A 125 -7.68 -4.55 15.52
CA ASP A 125 -8.21 -3.43 16.28
C ASP A 125 -9.69 -3.67 16.59
N PRO A 126 -10.13 -3.60 17.86
CA PRO A 126 -11.51 -3.90 18.26
C PRO A 126 -12.55 -2.95 17.65
N ARG A 127 -12.16 -1.70 17.37
CA ARG A 127 -13.05 -0.66 16.86
C ARG A 127 -13.08 -0.58 15.33
N TYR A 128 -11.91 -0.77 14.70
CA TYR A 128 -11.73 -0.54 13.25
C TYR A 128 -11.49 -1.82 12.47
N GLY A 129 -11.51 -3.01 13.11
CA GLY A 129 -11.11 -4.29 12.52
C GLY A 129 -9.60 -4.41 12.43
N GLN A 130 -8.95 -3.42 11.82
CA GLN A 130 -7.50 -3.28 11.80
C GLN A 130 -7.12 -1.81 11.98
N HIS A 131 -5.93 -1.56 12.56
CA HIS A 131 -5.27 -0.25 12.49
C HIS A 131 -3.91 -0.37 11.79
N VAL A 132 -3.42 0.76 11.32
CA VAL A 132 -2.13 0.86 10.63
C VAL A 132 -1.00 0.80 11.66
N ALA A 133 -0.08 -0.13 11.49
CA ALA A 133 1.11 -0.30 12.32
C ALA A 133 2.36 -0.10 11.48
N ALA A 134 3.34 0.65 12.00
CA ALA A 134 4.63 0.89 11.36
C ALA A 134 5.74 0.09 12.04
N VAL A 135 6.50 -0.66 11.25
CA VAL A 135 7.76 -1.31 11.63
C VAL A 135 8.88 -0.52 10.98
N VAL A 136 9.65 0.20 11.78
CA VAL A 136 10.57 1.24 11.32
C VAL A 136 11.99 0.92 11.70
N GLN A 137 12.89 0.98 10.73
CA GLN A 137 14.33 1.07 10.94
C GLN A 137 14.70 2.55 10.98
N ALA A 138 15.17 3.01 12.12
CA ALA A 138 15.66 4.36 12.28
C ALA A 138 17.05 4.53 11.65
N ARG A 139 17.41 5.77 11.31
CA ARG A 139 18.81 6.08 10.94
C ARG A 139 19.72 5.98 12.16
N PRO A 140 21.04 5.75 11.95
CA PRO A 140 21.99 5.68 13.06
C PRO A 140 21.92 6.90 13.98
N GLY A 141 21.73 6.65 15.28
CA GLY A 141 21.60 7.70 16.30
C GLY A 141 20.23 8.35 16.43
N ALA A 142 19.28 8.05 15.54
CA ALA A 142 17.91 8.54 15.63
C ALA A 142 17.00 7.53 16.38
N ARG A 143 15.95 8.06 17.02
CA ARG A 143 14.89 7.26 17.66
C ARG A 143 13.56 8.01 17.54
N PRO A 144 12.96 8.04 16.35
CA PRO A 144 11.72 8.77 16.13
C PRO A 144 10.59 8.21 16.99
N THR A 145 9.76 9.11 17.53
CA THR A 145 8.54 8.76 18.24
C THR A 145 7.36 8.67 17.29
N LEU A 146 6.30 7.95 17.69
CA LEU A 146 5.08 7.87 16.91
C LEU A 146 4.46 9.27 16.68
N ALA A 147 4.54 10.17 17.67
CA ALA A 147 4.02 11.52 17.56
C ALA A 147 4.77 12.40 16.53
N GLU A 148 6.07 12.22 16.39
CA GLU A 148 6.89 12.89 15.37
C GLU A 148 6.56 12.38 13.98
N LEU A 149 6.50 11.05 13.82
CA LEU A 149 6.11 10.40 12.57
C LEU A 149 4.67 10.75 12.18
N ASP A 150 3.71 10.75 13.12
CA ASP A 150 2.32 11.14 12.87
C ASP A 150 2.24 12.57 12.31
N ARG A 151 2.92 13.53 12.93
CA ARG A 151 2.92 14.92 12.48
C ARG A 151 3.47 15.07 11.07
N PHE A 152 4.55 14.37 10.76
CA PHE A 152 5.17 14.40 9.45
C PHE A 152 4.28 13.72 8.39
N VAL A 153 3.82 12.51 8.66
CA VAL A 153 3.02 11.73 7.71
C VAL A 153 1.67 12.39 7.40
N ARG A 154 1.07 13.11 8.36
CA ARG A 154 -0.18 13.87 8.13
C ARG A 154 -0.04 15.02 7.15
N SER A 155 1.16 15.53 6.92
CA SER A 155 1.38 16.55 5.87
C SER A 155 1.41 15.95 4.46
N GLU A 156 1.65 14.63 4.37
CA GLU A 156 1.87 13.92 3.10
C GLU A 156 0.64 13.10 2.66
N ILE A 157 -0.08 12.48 3.62
CA ILE A 157 -1.21 11.60 3.34
C ILE A 157 -2.41 11.87 4.26
N ALA A 158 -3.58 11.34 3.89
CA ALA A 158 -4.80 11.50 4.68
C ALA A 158 -4.67 10.92 6.09
N GLY A 159 -5.20 11.64 7.09
CA GLY A 159 -5.00 11.34 8.52
C GLY A 159 -5.48 9.97 8.98
N TYR A 160 -6.46 9.33 8.31
CA TYR A 160 -6.92 7.98 8.64
C TYR A 160 -5.92 6.87 8.26
N LYS A 161 -4.94 7.20 7.41
CA LYS A 161 -3.88 6.28 6.97
C LYS A 161 -2.65 6.28 7.88
N VAL A 162 -2.56 7.26 8.77
CA VAL A 162 -1.39 7.43 9.64
C VAL A 162 -1.26 6.26 10.61
N PRO A 163 -0.05 5.74 10.84
CA PRO A 163 0.20 4.68 11.81
C PRO A 163 -0.26 5.05 13.22
N ARG A 164 -0.86 4.09 13.92
CA ARG A 164 -1.31 4.25 15.31
C ARG A 164 -0.43 3.50 16.31
N SER A 165 0.49 2.71 15.82
CA SER A 165 1.47 1.99 16.62
C SER A 165 2.80 1.88 15.87
N LEU A 166 3.90 1.87 16.61
CA LEU A 166 5.27 1.90 16.12
C LEU A 166 6.09 0.77 16.75
N TRP A 167 6.79 0.04 15.91
CA TRP A 167 7.85 -0.90 16.28
C TRP A 167 9.17 -0.43 15.69
N LEU A 168 10.15 -0.15 16.54
CA LEU A 168 11.51 0.16 16.10
C LEU A 168 12.31 -1.15 16.01
N VAL A 169 12.96 -1.33 14.87
CA VAL A 169 13.80 -2.51 14.57
C VAL A 169 15.18 -2.10 14.14
N ASP A 170 16.17 -2.97 14.36
CA ASP A 170 17.54 -2.72 13.93
C ASP A 170 17.67 -2.74 12.40
N GLU A 171 16.91 -3.64 11.75
CA GLU A 171 16.91 -3.82 10.30
C GLU A 171 15.53 -4.26 9.80
N VAL A 172 15.04 -3.57 8.75
CA VAL A 172 13.84 -3.98 8.02
C VAL A 172 14.19 -5.09 7.03
N LYS A 173 13.51 -6.24 7.12
CA LYS A 173 13.78 -7.37 6.22
C LYS A 173 13.15 -7.19 4.86
N ARG A 174 13.98 -7.42 3.85
CA ARG A 174 13.59 -7.49 2.44
C ARG A 174 14.15 -8.75 1.79
N SER A 175 13.51 -9.21 0.72
CA SER A 175 14.07 -10.29 -0.09
C SER A 175 15.38 -9.83 -0.76
N PRO A 176 16.22 -10.76 -1.30
CA PRO A 176 17.41 -10.39 -2.06
C PRO A 176 17.14 -9.47 -3.26
N ALA A 177 15.91 -9.48 -3.78
CA ALA A 177 15.45 -8.58 -4.86
C ALA A 177 14.87 -7.26 -4.34
N GLY A 178 15.05 -6.91 -3.06
CA GLY A 178 14.58 -5.67 -2.42
C GLY A 178 13.08 -5.63 -2.13
N LYS A 179 12.34 -6.74 -2.34
CA LYS A 179 10.88 -6.76 -2.06
C LYS A 179 10.62 -6.80 -0.56
N PRO A 180 9.61 -6.03 -0.07
CA PRO A 180 9.23 -6.03 1.34
C PRO A 180 8.80 -7.42 1.83
N ASP A 181 9.22 -7.78 3.03
CA ASP A 181 8.76 -8.98 3.72
C ASP A 181 7.67 -8.61 4.74
N TYR A 182 6.44 -8.46 4.24
CA TYR A 182 5.28 -8.15 5.09
C TYR A 182 4.95 -9.24 6.09
N ARG A 183 5.31 -10.49 5.80
CA ARG A 183 5.13 -11.59 6.75
C ARG A 183 6.03 -11.39 7.97
N TRP A 184 7.31 -11.13 7.73
CA TRP A 184 8.25 -10.79 8.80
C TRP A 184 7.79 -9.55 9.59
N ALA A 185 7.34 -8.48 8.91
CA ALA A 185 6.86 -7.28 9.58
C ALA A 185 5.66 -7.58 10.50
N LYS A 186 4.73 -8.44 10.07
CA LYS A 186 3.61 -8.89 10.89
C LYS A 186 4.07 -9.72 12.09
N GLU A 187 5.02 -10.64 11.91
CA GLU A 187 5.62 -11.41 13.00
C GLU A 187 6.25 -10.48 14.06
N GLN A 188 6.85 -9.33 13.69
CA GLN A 188 7.36 -8.35 14.65
C GLN A 188 6.25 -7.75 15.51
N THR A 189 5.09 -7.47 14.92
CA THR A 189 3.96 -6.90 15.68
C THR A 189 3.27 -7.91 16.59
N GLU A 190 3.39 -9.20 16.31
CA GLU A 190 2.84 -10.29 17.12
C GLU A 190 3.81 -10.75 18.24
N ALA A 191 5.13 -10.66 17.99
CA ALA A 191 6.17 -11.17 18.89
C ALA A 191 6.39 -10.31 20.15
N ARG A 192 6.10 -9.02 20.10
CA ARG A 192 6.31 -8.08 21.21
C ARG A 192 5.34 -6.89 21.15
N PRO A 193 5.09 -6.21 22.27
CA PRO A 193 4.34 -4.96 22.29
C PRO A 193 5.01 -3.89 21.41
N ALA A 194 4.20 -2.93 20.95
CA ALA A 194 4.71 -1.75 20.26
C ALA A 194 5.64 -0.92 21.17
N ASP A 195 6.63 -0.27 20.60
CA ASP A 195 7.51 0.66 21.31
C ASP A 195 6.77 1.97 21.64
N ASP A 196 5.80 2.34 20.80
CA ASP A 196 4.97 3.54 20.99
C ASP A 196 3.56 3.30 20.41
N VAL A 197 2.53 3.81 21.09
CA VAL A 197 1.12 3.64 20.72
C VAL A 197 0.35 4.94 20.96
N HIS A 198 -0.52 5.31 20.04
CA HIS A 198 -1.42 6.44 20.24
C HIS A 198 -2.30 6.24 21.50
N ALA A 199 -2.32 7.22 22.38
CA ALA A 199 -3.03 7.17 23.67
C ALA A 199 -4.51 6.76 23.57
N ALA A 200 -5.18 7.01 22.46
CA ALA A 200 -6.56 6.58 22.20
C ALA A 200 -6.74 5.04 22.04
N HIS A 201 -5.66 4.26 21.98
CA HIS A 201 -5.67 2.79 21.84
C HIS A 201 -5.20 2.02 23.06
N VAL A 202 -4.83 2.73 24.15
CA VAL A 202 -4.30 2.10 25.39
C VAL A 202 -5.43 1.64 26.33
N THR A 203 -6.68 1.93 26.03
CA THR A 203 -7.83 1.54 26.88
C THR A 203 -8.72 0.51 26.18
N ALA A 204 -8.41 -0.76 26.37
CA ALA A 204 -9.35 -1.87 26.43
C ALA A 204 -8.70 -3.06 27.12
#